data_1a8f9223a3531b57e9363f750d3ad60f
#
_entry.id   1a8f9223a3531b57e9363f750d3ad60f
#
_cell.length_a   1.000
_cell.length_b   1.000
_cell.length_c   1.000
_cell.angle_alpha   90.00
_cell.angle_beta   90.00
_cell.angle_gamma   90.00
#
_symmetry.space_group_name_H-M   'P 1'
#
loop_
_entity.id
_entity.type
_entity.pdbx_description
1 polymer ?
#
loop_
_entity_poly.entity_id
_entity_poly.type
_entity_poly.pdbx_seq_one_letter_code
_entity_poly.pdbx_strand_id
1 'polypeptide(L)'
;MIKEALQWNGLEFETEDAEVYSPKPASLFFAEAATKLVHQGQHLLDMCTGSGVVGIAVAKFVPDSSVVLSDINDAALSSAKRNADRNGVTVKLVPSNFYDQFANDEFDVITVHPPAVPYPEGGDWGLSAGMKVATHGGSDGSALVVRSIAEAHRCLKNGGRLLLLLPHWSNVQRAWDELRKHYIGLTEISRKQVEFFPAREGKPDQELIQHVRKLAGDGVIEMTFQSEIPLSWVSVVEGFVRK
;
A
#
# COMPACT_ATOMS: atom_id res chain seq x y z
N MET A 1 -22.38 -6.58 19.33
CA MET A 1 -22.02 -5.25 18.77
C MET A 1 -21.82 -5.43 17.29
N ILE A 2 -22.52 -4.65 16.47
CA ILE A 2 -22.32 -4.64 15.01
C ILE A 2 -20.97 -3.94 14.83
N LYS A 3 -19.97 -4.67 14.34
CA LYS A 3 -18.67 -4.06 13.99
C LYS A 3 -18.91 -3.07 12.87
N GLU A 4 -18.41 -1.84 13.02
CA GLU A 4 -18.47 -0.86 11.93
C GLU A 4 -17.73 -1.41 10.72
N ALA A 5 -18.38 -1.36 9.57
CA ALA A 5 -17.82 -1.80 8.30
C ALA A 5 -17.80 -0.63 7.33
N LEU A 6 -16.67 -0.49 6.63
CA LEU A 6 -16.56 0.47 5.53
C LEU A 6 -17.28 -0.09 4.31
N GLN A 7 -18.23 0.68 3.77
CA GLN A 7 -18.90 0.38 2.51
C GLN A 7 -18.23 1.15 1.36
N TRP A 8 -17.86 0.44 0.30
CA TRP A 8 -17.27 1.05 -0.89
C TRP A 8 -17.61 0.26 -2.16
N ASN A 9 -18.25 0.89 -3.12
CA ASN A 9 -18.65 0.30 -4.41
C ASN A 9 -19.35 -1.08 -4.29
N GLY A 10 -20.20 -1.26 -3.28
CA GLY A 10 -20.87 -2.53 -3.02
C GLY A 10 -20.00 -3.58 -2.34
N LEU A 11 -18.79 -3.26 -1.97
CA LEU A 11 -17.93 -4.07 -1.09
C LEU A 11 -18.02 -3.57 0.36
N GLU A 12 -17.80 -4.50 1.29
CA GLU A 12 -17.83 -4.25 2.72
C GLU A 12 -16.54 -4.74 3.38
N PHE A 13 -15.87 -3.85 4.15
CA PHE A 13 -14.60 -4.14 4.82
C PHE A 13 -14.69 -3.91 6.32
N GLU A 14 -14.18 -4.84 7.12
CA GLU A 14 -13.99 -4.63 8.57
C GLU A 14 -12.95 -3.52 8.82
N THR A 15 -13.23 -2.67 9.83
CA THR A 15 -12.37 -1.54 10.17
C THR A 15 -11.83 -1.58 11.60
N GLU A 16 -12.34 -2.47 12.44
CA GLU A 16 -12.07 -2.54 13.88
C GLU A 16 -11.08 -3.66 14.24
N ASP A 17 -9.83 -3.56 13.78
CA ASP A 17 -8.77 -4.44 14.26
C ASP A 17 -7.55 -3.57 14.61
N ALA A 18 -7.18 -3.54 15.89
CA ALA A 18 -6.08 -2.71 16.39
C ALA A 18 -4.71 -3.11 15.83
N GLU A 19 -4.59 -4.34 15.30
CA GLU A 19 -3.36 -4.86 14.71
C GLU A 19 -3.34 -4.71 13.18
N VAL A 20 -4.41 -4.18 12.56
CA VAL A 20 -4.54 -4.08 11.11
C VAL A 20 -4.81 -2.63 10.69
N TYR A 21 -4.06 -2.16 9.72
CA TYR A 21 -4.31 -0.83 9.15
C TYR A 21 -5.66 -0.81 8.43
N SER A 22 -6.58 -0.03 8.98
CA SER A 22 -7.93 0.13 8.41
C SER A 22 -7.85 0.81 7.03
N PRO A 23 -8.72 0.43 6.08
CA PRO A 23 -8.79 1.09 4.79
C PRO A 23 -8.97 2.60 4.92
N LYS A 24 -8.15 3.36 4.21
CA LYS A 24 -8.17 4.83 4.17
C LYS A 24 -8.49 5.31 2.75
N PRO A 25 -8.78 6.60 2.54
CA PRO A 25 -9.03 7.15 1.21
C PRO A 25 -7.94 6.83 0.17
N ALA A 26 -6.68 6.71 0.59
CA ALA A 26 -5.57 6.29 -0.26
C ALA A 26 -5.70 4.84 -0.75
N SER A 27 -6.08 3.91 0.16
CA SER A 27 -6.29 2.50 -0.19
C SER A 27 -7.45 2.33 -1.18
N LEU A 28 -8.55 3.06 -0.97
CA LEU A 28 -9.72 3.03 -1.88
C LEU A 28 -9.40 3.64 -3.25
N PHE A 29 -8.65 4.73 -3.28
CA PHE A 29 -8.16 5.34 -4.52
C PHE A 29 -7.29 4.36 -5.32
N PHE A 30 -6.41 3.63 -4.64
CA PHE A 30 -5.57 2.62 -5.27
C PHE A 30 -6.38 1.41 -5.76
N ALA A 31 -7.35 0.93 -4.97
CA ALA A 31 -8.25 -0.14 -5.37
C ALA A 31 -9.04 0.23 -6.65
N GLU A 32 -9.56 1.46 -6.72
CA GLU A 32 -10.24 1.95 -7.91
C GLU A 32 -9.32 1.97 -9.15
N ALA A 33 -8.09 2.44 -9.00
CA ALA A 33 -7.11 2.43 -10.08
C ALA A 33 -6.75 0.99 -10.50
N ALA A 34 -6.49 0.11 -9.55
CA ALA A 34 -6.14 -1.29 -9.82
C ALA A 34 -7.24 -2.02 -10.61
N THR A 35 -8.51 -1.82 -10.26
CA THR A 35 -9.64 -2.45 -11.00
C THR A 35 -9.76 -1.98 -12.45
N LYS A 36 -9.25 -0.79 -12.78
CA LYS A 36 -9.23 -0.26 -14.16
C LYS A 36 -8.00 -0.69 -14.95
N LEU A 37 -6.89 -0.97 -14.25
CA LEU A 37 -5.60 -1.27 -14.86
C LEU A 37 -5.34 -2.77 -14.97
N VAL A 38 -5.86 -3.59 -14.08
CA VAL A 38 -5.74 -5.06 -14.17
C VAL A 38 -6.73 -5.57 -15.21
N HIS A 39 -6.27 -6.45 -16.10
CA HIS A 39 -7.11 -7.00 -17.17
C HIS A 39 -7.63 -8.40 -16.83
N GLN A 40 -8.74 -8.77 -17.47
CA GLN A 40 -9.33 -10.10 -17.36
C GLN A 40 -8.27 -11.21 -17.55
N GLY A 41 -8.37 -12.24 -16.71
CA GLY A 41 -7.50 -13.43 -16.79
C GLY A 41 -6.10 -13.25 -16.25
N GLN A 42 -5.71 -12.05 -15.77
CA GLN A 42 -4.38 -11.83 -15.24
C GLN A 42 -4.19 -12.44 -13.83
N HIS A 43 -2.97 -12.90 -13.55
CA HIS A 43 -2.52 -13.35 -12.24
C HIS A 43 -1.92 -12.17 -11.47
N LEU A 44 -2.61 -11.78 -10.39
CA LEU A 44 -2.27 -10.63 -9.55
C LEU A 44 -1.67 -11.08 -8.22
N LEU A 45 -0.60 -10.43 -7.79
CA LEU A 45 -0.16 -10.39 -6.40
C LEU A 45 -0.47 -9.01 -5.80
N ASP A 46 -1.26 -8.97 -4.73
CA ASP A 46 -1.45 -7.77 -3.90
C ASP A 46 -0.53 -7.87 -2.68
N MET A 47 0.60 -7.16 -2.73
CA MET A 47 1.66 -7.17 -1.72
C MET A 47 1.44 -6.07 -0.68
N CYS A 48 1.70 -6.37 0.60
CA CYS A 48 1.31 -5.53 1.73
C CYS A 48 -0.20 -5.28 1.74
N THR A 49 -0.95 -6.35 1.57
CA THR A 49 -2.40 -6.32 1.29
C THR A 49 -3.23 -5.75 2.45
N GLY A 50 -2.70 -5.79 3.69
CA GLY A 50 -3.43 -5.37 4.88
C GLY A 50 -4.77 -6.10 5.00
N SER A 51 -5.87 -5.37 5.07
CA SER A 51 -7.23 -5.92 5.11
C SER A 51 -7.77 -6.44 3.76
N GLY A 52 -6.93 -6.45 2.69
CA GLY A 52 -7.26 -7.03 1.40
C GLY A 52 -7.97 -6.11 0.41
N VAL A 53 -8.08 -4.82 0.69
CA VAL A 53 -8.94 -3.88 -0.07
C VAL A 53 -8.67 -3.90 -1.57
N VAL A 54 -7.39 -3.82 -1.97
CA VAL A 54 -7.01 -3.73 -3.40
C VAL A 54 -7.26 -5.05 -4.11
N GLY A 55 -6.70 -6.15 -3.59
CA GLY A 55 -6.85 -7.45 -4.23
C GLY A 55 -8.28 -7.98 -4.23
N ILE A 56 -9.06 -7.74 -3.16
CA ILE A 56 -10.49 -8.11 -3.10
C ILE A 56 -11.31 -7.33 -4.14
N ALA A 57 -11.02 -6.03 -4.32
CA ALA A 57 -11.68 -5.24 -5.36
C ALA A 57 -11.37 -5.78 -6.76
N VAL A 58 -10.11 -6.14 -7.04
CA VAL A 58 -9.74 -6.77 -8.32
C VAL A 58 -10.44 -8.11 -8.48
N ALA A 59 -10.42 -8.98 -7.47
CA ALA A 59 -11.10 -10.29 -7.52
C ALA A 59 -12.62 -10.17 -7.75
N LYS A 60 -13.23 -9.06 -7.31
CA LYS A 60 -14.68 -8.82 -7.49
C LYS A 60 -15.04 -8.26 -8.85
N PHE A 61 -14.25 -7.31 -9.35
CA PHE A 61 -14.63 -6.50 -10.50
C PHE A 61 -13.90 -6.86 -11.80
N VAL A 62 -12.79 -7.61 -11.72
CA VAL A 62 -12.02 -8.03 -12.89
C VAL A 62 -12.26 -9.52 -13.15
N PRO A 63 -13.03 -9.88 -14.19
CA PRO A 63 -13.39 -11.28 -14.46
C PRO A 63 -12.17 -12.18 -14.66
N ASP A 64 -12.29 -13.44 -14.22
CA ASP A 64 -11.30 -14.51 -14.41
C ASP A 64 -9.88 -14.16 -13.86
N SER A 65 -9.73 -13.08 -13.10
CA SER A 65 -8.47 -12.76 -12.45
C SER A 65 -8.18 -13.76 -11.33
N SER A 66 -6.93 -14.19 -11.22
CA SER A 66 -6.45 -15.03 -10.11
C SER A 66 -5.65 -14.16 -9.16
N VAL A 67 -6.11 -14.04 -7.90
CA VAL A 67 -5.59 -13.07 -6.94
C VAL A 67 -4.93 -13.75 -5.75
N VAL A 68 -3.68 -13.35 -5.49
CA VAL A 68 -2.94 -13.70 -4.28
C VAL A 68 -2.82 -12.45 -3.40
N LEU A 69 -3.21 -12.56 -2.14
CA LEU A 69 -3.05 -11.53 -1.11
C LEU A 69 -1.88 -11.92 -0.21
N SER A 70 -0.93 -11.04 -0.02
CA SER A 70 0.25 -11.30 0.79
C SER A 70 0.55 -10.18 1.77
N ASP A 71 0.87 -10.57 2.99
CA ASP A 71 1.32 -9.69 4.06
C ASP A 71 2.25 -10.45 5.01
N ILE A 72 3.08 -9.74 5.76
CA ILE A 72 3.89 -10.31 6.83
C ILE A 72 3.10 -10.45 8.14
N ASN A 73 2.02 -9.69 8.28
CA ASN A 73 1.17 -9.66 9.47
C ASN A 73 0.02 -10.68 9.36
N ASP A 74 0.05 -11.73 10.17
CA ASP A 74 -0.99 -12.75 10.21
C ASP A 74 -2.39 -12.20 10.56
N ALA A 75 -2.46 -11.14 11.38
CA ALA A 75 -3.73 -10.47 11.68
C ALA A 75 -4.31 -9.78 10.43
N ALA A 76 -3.45 -9.18 9.59
CA ALA A 76 -3.85 -8.60 8.31
C ALA A 76 -4.41 -9.68 7.36
N LEU A 77 -3.72 -10.81 7.19
CA LEU A 77 -4.22 -11.93 6.38
C LEU A 77 -5.52 -12.52 6.91
N SER A 78 -5.68 -12.61 8.22
CA SER A 78 -6.93 -13.05 8.85
C SER A 78 -8.08 -12.08 8.57
N SER A 79 -7.82 -10.77 8.63
CA SER A 79 -8.79 -9.73 8.25
C SER A 79 -9.12 -9.79 6.76
N ALA A 80 -8.11 -9.92 5.88
CA ALA A 80 -8.29 -10.06 4.45
C ALA A 80 -9.15 -11.30 4.10
N LYS A 81 -8.94 -12.43 4.81
CA LYS A 81 -9.79 -13.63 4.63
C LYS A 81 -11.25 -13.36 4.96
N ARG A 82 -11.53 -12.75 6.13
CA ARG A 82 -12.91 -12.42 6.51
C ARG A 82 -13.55 -11.44 5.52
N ASN A 83 -12.79 -10.45 5.04
CA ASN A 83 -13.28 -9.52 4.03
C ASN A 83 -13.53 -10.18 2.67
N ALA A 84 -12.68 -11.11 2.24
CA ALA A 84 -12.90 -11.88 1.01
C ALA A 84 -14.18 -12.72 1.10
N ASP A 85 -14.36 -13.45 2.21
CA ASP A 85 -15.56 -14.24 2.45
C ASP A 85 -16.84 -13.39 2.48
N ARG A 86 -16.80 -12.24 3.16
CA ARG A 86 -17.91 -11.29 3.24
C ARG A 86 -18.33 -10.75 1.88
N ASN A 87 -17.37 -10.54 0.99
CA ASN A 87 -17.61 -10.04 -0.37
C ASN A 87 -17.85 -11.15 -1.40
N GLY A 88 -17.83 -12.42 -0.99
CA GLY A 88 -18.06 -13.58 -1.86
C GLY A 88 -17.01 -13.72 -2.96
N VAL A 89 -15.75 -13.44 -2.67
CA VAL A 89 -14.63 -13.61 -3.60
C VAL A 89 -13.65 -14.68 -3.13
N THR A 90 -13.04 -15.37 -4.08
CA THR A 90 -12.00 -16.38 -3.81
C THR A 90 -10.63 -15.77 -4.07
N VAL A 91 -9.76 -15.85 -3.06
CA VAL A 91 -8.37 -15.36 -3.12
C VAL A 91 -7.44 -16.36 -2.45
N LYS A 92 -6.18 -16.39 -2.86
CA LYS A 92 -5.14 -17.14 -2.16
C LYS A 92 -4.44 -16.22 -1.16
N LEU A 93 -4.23 -16.69 0.07
CA LEU A 93 -3.51 -15.96 1.11
C LEU A 93 -2.13 -16.56 1.30
N VAL A 94 -1.09 -15.74 1.32
CA VAL A 94 0.29 -16.19 1.49
C VAL A 94 1.01 -15.28 2.50
N PRO A 95 1.36 -15.77 3.70
CA PRO A 95 2.21 -15.03 4.62
C PRO A 95 3.61 -14.93 4.04
N SER A 96 4.15 -13.71 3.91
CA SER A 96 5.46 -13.47 3.33
C SER A 96 6.06 -12.15 3.80
N ASN A 97 7.36 -12.14 4.04
CA ASN A 97 8.12 -10.91 4.18
C ASN A 97 8.50 -10.42 2.77
N PHE A 98 7.71 -9.47 2.24
CA PHE A 98 7.76 -9.12 0.83
C PHE A 98 7.67 -10.36 -0.07
N TYR A 99 8.62 -10.51 -0.99
CA TYR A 99 8.54 -11.53 -2.06
C TYR A 99 9.25 -12.85 -1.74
N ASP A 100 9.62 -13.12 -0.48
CA ASP A 100 10.41 -14.30 -0.07
C ASP A 100 9.75 -15.64 -0.44
N GLN A 101 8.42 -15.69 -0.48
CA GLN A 101 7.65 -16.91 -0.76
C GLN A 101 7.25 -17.07 -2.24
N PHE A 102 7.70 -16.17 -3.12
CA PHE A 102 7.27 -16.14 -4.51
C PHE A 102 8.40 -16.51 -5.49
N ALA A 103 8.02 -17.27 -6.51
CA ALA A 103 8.92 -17.65 -7.59
C ALA A 103 9.19 -16.46 -8.54
N ASN A 104 10.23 -16.62 -9.37
CA ASN A 104 10.48 -15.71 -10.47
C ASN A 104 9.41 -15.90 -11.56
N ASP A 105 9.09 -14.83 -12.29
CA ASP A 105 8.20 -14.86 -13.46
C ASP A 105 6.78 -15.44 -13.18
N GLU A 106 6.26 -15.20 -11.98
CA GLU A 106 4.99 -15.79 -11.54
C GLU A 106 3.77 -14.93 -11.90
N PHE A 107 3.87 -13.58 -11.77
CA PHE A 107 2.74 -12.69 -11.84
C PHE A 107 2.71 -11.83 -13.09
N ASP A 108 1.49 -11.57 -13.60
CA ASP A 108 1.27 -10.60 -14.69
C ASP A 108 1.25 -9.16 -14.13
N VAL A 109 0.71 -8.99 -12.93
CA VAL A 109 0.63 -7.71 -12.23
C VAL A 109 0.96 -7.89 -10.76
N ILE A 110 1.69 -6.94 -10.20
CA ILE A 110 1.86 -6.79 -8.76
C ILE A 110 1.32 -5.42 -8.37
N THR A 111 0.37 -5.39 -7.44
CA THR A 111 -0.02 -4.18 -6.72
C THR A 111 0.72 -4.12 -5.40
N VAL A 112 1.18 -2.94 -5.00
CA VAL A 112 1.83 -2.77 -3.71
C VAL A 112 1.51 -1.41 -3.09
N HIS A 113 1.07 -1.46 -1.83
CA HIS A 113 0.86 -0.30 -0.97
C HIS A 113 1.74 -0.45 0.27
N PRO A 114 3.04 -0.11 0.18
CA PRO A 114 3.99 -0.40 1.23
C PRO A 114 3.84 0.56 2.42
N PRO A 115 4.27 0.15 3.63
CA PRO A 115 4.44 1.05 4.76
C PRO A 115 5.38 2.21 4.42
N ALA A 116 4.95 3.45 4.66
CA ALA A 116 5.67 4.62 4.19
C ALA A 116 5.64 5.84 5.14
N VAL A 117 5.18 5.67 6.38
CA VAL A 117 5.21 6.79 7.34
C VAL A 117 6.65 7.03 7.79
N PRO A 118 7.16 8.29 7.69
CA PRO A 118 8.52 8.64 8.08
C PRO A 118 8.60 8.86 9.60
N TYR A 119 8.88 7.80 10.35
CA TYR A 119 9.09 7.90 11.79
C TYR A 119 10.54 8.28 12.11
N PRO A 120 10.79 9.27 13.00
CA PRO A 120 12.12 9.55 13.50
C PRO A 120 12.72 8.32 14.21
N GLU A 121 14.05 8.22 14.19
CA GLU A 121 14.76 7.10 14.84
C GLU A 121 14.61 7.15 16.37
N GLY A 122 14.46 5.98 16.98
CA GLY A 122 14.50 5.79 18.45
C GLY A 122 13.22 6.14 19.20
N GLY A 123 12.14 6.55 18.53
CA GLY A 123 10.86 6.85 19.16
C GLY A 123 10.05 5.59 19.50
N ASP A 124 9.37 5.59 20.66
CA ASP A 124 8.26 4.67 20.91
C ASP A 124 6.94 5.37 20.58
N TRP A 125 6.37 5.03 19.44
CA TRP A 125 5.18 5.67 18.89
C TRP A 125 3.87 5.13 19.50
N GLY A 126 3.96 4.24 20.52
CA GLY A 126 2.81 3.63 21.19
C GLY A 126 1.87 2.88 20.25
N LEU A 127 2.37 2.46 19.10
CA LEU A 127 1.64 1.64 18.14
C LEU A 127 1.68 0.17 18.55
N SER A 128 0.62 -0.58 18.25
CA SER A 128 0.65 -2.03 18.32
C SER A 128 1.73 -2.61 17.40
N ALA A 129 2.11 -3.87 17.60
CA ALA A 129 3.09 -4.53 16.75
C ALA A 129 2.66 -4.57 15.28
N GLY A 130 1.38 -4.88 15.02
CA GLY A 130 0.82 -4.89 13.68
C GLY A 130 0.80 -3.50 13.04
N MET A 131 0.45 -2.46 13.79
CA MET A 131 0.47 -1.09 13.28
C MET A 131 1.89 -0.56 13.01
N LYS A 132 2.90 -0.96 13.81
CA LYS A 132 4.30 -0.65 13.49
C LYS A 132 4.71 -1.26 12.15
N VAL A 133 4.40 -2.53 11.94
CA VAL A 133 4.66 -3.22 10.66
C VAL A 133 3.95 -2.56 9.51
N ALA A 134 2.67 -2.17 9.69
CA ALA A 134 1.84 -1.61 8.63
C ALA A 134 2.16 -0.16 8.26
N THR A 135 2.90 0.59 9.09
CA THR A 135 3.08 2.04 8.88
C THR A 135 4.54 2.47 8.77
N HIS A 136 5.47 1.81 9.45
CA HIS A 136 6.85 2.28 9.59
C HIS A 136 7.66 2.18 8.29
N GLY A 137 7.88 3.30 7.61
CA GLY A 137 8.62 3.41 6.35
C GLY A 137 10.10 3.79 6.48
N GLY A 138 10.64 3.87 7.71
CA GLY A 138 11.98 4.43 7.96
C GLY A 138 11.94 5.93 8.22
N SER A 139 13.09 6.57 8.44
CA SER A 139 13.19 7.98 8.84
C SER A 139 12.71 8.98 7.78
N ASP A 140 12.78 8.63 6.49
CA ASP A 140 12.24 9.42 5.38
C ASP A 140 11.03 8.76 4.68
N GLY A 141 10.49 7.69 5.26
CA GLY A 141 9.34 6.97 4.74
C GLY A 141 9.59 6.09 3.51
N SER A 142 10.79 6.09 2.94
CA SER A 142 11.04 5.42 1.65
C SER A 142 11.65 4.02 1.76
N ALA A 143 12.10 3.59 2.93
CA ALA A 143 12.87 2.35 3.05
C ALA A 143 12.13 1.11 2.52
N LEU A 144 10.87 0.91 2.92
CA LEU A 144 10.08 -0.22 2.46
C LEU A 144 9.47 0.01 1.07
N VAL A 145 9.26 1.26 0.66
CA VAL A 145 8.88 1.61 -0.71
C VAL A 145 9.98 1.18 -1.68
N VAL A 146 11.22 1.58 -1.44
CA VAL A 146 12.39 1.22 -2.27
C VAL A 146 12.58 -0.30 -2.30
N ARG A 147 12.51 -0.97 -1.14
CA ARG A 147 12.63 -2.43 -1.07
C ARG A 147 11.56 -3.14 -1.90
N SER A 148 10.30 -2.71 -1.79
CA SER A 148 9.19 -3.31 -2.54
C SER A 148 9.37 -3.17 -4.05
N ILE A 149 9.89 -2.03 -4.53
CA ILE A 149 10.20 -1.79 -5.95
C ILE A 149 11.34 -2.70 -6.41
N ALA A 150 12.43 -2.74 -5.63
CA ALA A 150 13.65 -3.48 -5.97
C ALA A 150 13.43 -4.99 -6.07
N GLU A 151 12.54 -5.56 -5.27
CA GLU A 151 12.33 -7.00 -5.23
C GLU A 151 11.19 -7.49 -6.15
N ALA A 152 10.19 -6.65 -6.44
CA ALA A 152 9.01 -7.04 -7.23
C ALA A 152 9.34 -7.51 -8.65
N HIS A 153 10.33 -6.86 -9.30
CA HIS A 153 10.64 -7.12 -10.71
C HIS A 153 10.98 -8.59 -11.00
N ARG A 154 11.57 -9.32 -10.04
CA ARG A 154 11.91 -10.73 -10.24
C ARG A 154 10.69 -11.63 -10.31
N CYS A 155 9.62 -11.29 -9.58
CA CYS A 155 8.38 -12.08 -9.53
C CYS A 155 7.43 -11.75 -10.68
N LEU A 156 7.63 -10.64 -11.38
CA LEU A 156 6.87 -10.28 -12.56
C LEU A 156 7.35 -11.05 -13.79
N LYS A 157 6.41 -11.51 -14.62
CA LYS A 157 6.69 -12.06 -15.95
C LYS A 157 7.34 -11.00 -16.85
N ASN A 158 7.95 -11.42 -17.95
CA ASN A 158 8.39 -10.47 -18.98
C ASN A 158 7.17 -9.69 -19.53
N GLY A 159 7.25 -8.36 -19.52
CA GLY A 159 6.13 -7.47 -19.82
C GLY A 159 5.10 -7.34 -18.69
N GLY A 160 5.33 -7.99 -17.55
CA GLY A 160 4.51 -7.82 -16.35
C GLY A 160 4.63 -6.42 -15.73
N ARG A 161 3.67 -6.04 -14.93
CA ARG A 161 3.51 -4.66 -14.46
C ARG A 161 3.54 -4.53 -12.94
N LEU A 162 4.27 -3.53 -12.46
CA LEU A 162 4.14 -3.03 -11.10
C LEU A 162 3.13 -1.88 -11.09
N LEU A 163 2.14 -1.94 -10.21
CA LEU A 163 1.28 -0.84 -9.82
C LEU A 163 1.61 -0.47 -8.38
N LEU A 164 2.15 0.70 -8.16
CA LEU A 164 2.60 1.18 -6.85
C LEU A 164 1.72 2.33 -6.39
N LEU A 165 1.18 2.25 -5.18
CA LEU A 165 0.73 3.45 -4.48
C LEU A 165 1.95 4.13 -3.86
N LEU A 166 2.34 5.27 -4.41
CA LEU A 166 3.48 6.06 -3.95
C LEU A 166 3.00 7.25 -3.10
N PRO A 167 3.20 7.21 -1.77
CA PRO A 167 2.84 8.33 -0.91
C PRO A 167 3.92 9.41 -0.95
N HIS A 168 3.51 10.69 -1.12
CA HIS A 168 4.42 11.82 -1.19
C HIS A 168 4.87 12.34 0.19
N TRP A 169 4.33 11.78 1.28
CA TRP A 169 4.92 11.93 2.62
C TRP A 169 6.12 11.00 2.86
N SER A 170 6.57 10.26 1.83
CA SER A 170 7.84 9.55 1.79
C SER A 170 8.77 10.20 0.78
N ASN A 171 10.06 9.85 0.81
CA ASN A 171 11.05 10.34 -0.14
C ASN A 171 10.79 9.77 -1.55
N VAL A 172 9.96 10.46 -2.33
CA VAL A 172 9.57 10.04 -3.68
C VAL A 172 10.74 9.98 -4.66
N GLN A 173 11.78 10.81 -4.47
CA GLN A 173 12.95 10.80 -5.33
C GLN A 173 13.66 9.44 -5.29
N ARG A 174 13.86 8.88 -4.09
CA ARG A 174 14.45 7.54 -3.92
C ARG A 174 13.61 6.44 -4.55
N ALA A 175 12.28 6.55 -4.46
CA ALA A 175 11.36 5.61 -5.11
C ALA A 175 11.49 5.68 -6.64
N TRP A 176 11.50 6.89 -7.23
CA TRP A 176 11.67 7.07 -8.66
C TRP A 176 13.04 6.60 -9.16
N ASP A 177 14.10 6.82 -8.39
CA ASP A 177 15.43 6.35 -8.74
C ASP A 177 15.51 4.83 -8.75
N GLU A 178 14.81 4.15 -7.82
CA GLU A 178 14.73 2.69 -7.81
C GLU A 178 13.87 2.16 -8.95
N LEU A 179 12.71 2.78 -9.24
CA LEU A 179 11.86 2.43 -10.37
C LEU A 179 12.62 2.45 -11.70
N ARG A 180 13.43 3.49 -11.95
CA ARG A 180 14.23 3.64 -13.19
C ARG A 180 15.28 2.55 -13.40
N LYS A 181 15.70 1.86 -12.32
CA LYS A 181 16.66 0.74 -12.43
C LYS A 181 16.02 -0.53 -12.97
N HIS A 182 14.75 -0.77 -12.67
CA HIS A 182 14.10 -2.06 -12.87
C HIS A 182 12.95 -2.05 -13.88
N TYR A 183 12.39 -0.86 -14.18
CA TYR A 183 11.17 -0.74 -14.97
C TYR A 183 11.32 0.24 -16.13
N ILE A 184 10.56 -0.03 -17.20
CA ILE A 184 10.41 0.84 -18.38
C ILE A 184 8.96 1.33 -18.49
N GLY A 185 8.69 2.32 -19.31
CA GLY A 185 7.33 2.85 -19.52
C GLY A 185 6.73 3.45 -18.24
N LEU A 186 7.57 3.96 -17.35
CA LEU A 186 7.16 4.54 -16.08
C LEU A 186 6.18 5.70 -16.28
N THR A 187 5.02 5.61 -15.66
CA THR A 187 3.96 6.61 -15.76
C THR A 187 3.29 6.83 -14.41
N GLU A 188 3.11 8.09 -14.03
CA GLU A 188 2.18 8.47 -12.97
C GLU A 188 0.77 8.50 -13.59
N ILE A 189 -0.03 7.47 -13.28
CA ILE A 189 -1.38 7.28 -13.85
C ILE A 189 -2.38 8.26 -13.29
N SER A 190 -2.31 8.47 -11.97
CA SER A 190 -3.23 9.35 -11.26
C SER A 190 -2.62 9.82 -9.95
N ARG A 191 -3.11 10.96 -9.45
CA ARG A 191 -2.66 11.58 -8.21
C ARG A 191 -3.86 12.11 -7.44
N LYS A 192 -3.83 11.95 -6.10
CA LYS A 192 -4.89 12.42 -5.21
C LYS A 192 -4.30 13.07 -3.97
N GLN A 193 -4.87 14.21 -3.57
CA GLN A 193 -4.56 14.81 -2.28
C GLN A 193 -5.33 14.08 -1.18
N VAL A 194 -4.63 13.78 -0.08
CA VAL A 194 -5.18 13.07 1.08
C VAL A 194 -4.66 13.69 2.37
N GLU A 195 -5.41 13.50 3.44
CA GLU A 195 -4.96 13.82 4.77
C GLU A 195 -3.86 12.87 5.21
N PHE A 196 -2.77 13.43 5.74
CA PHE A 196 -1.74 12.66 6.42
C PHE A 196 -2.14 12.53 7.88
N PHE A 197 -2.68 11.37 8.24
CA PHE A 197 -3.19 11.12 9.56
C PHE A 197 -2.62 9.84 10.18
N PRO A 198 -1.38 9.86 10.63
CA PRO A 198 -0.92 8.86 11.58
C PRO A 198 -1.39 9.34 12.96
N ALA A 199 -2.61 8.94 13.34
CA ALA A 199 -3.19 9.35 14.60
C ALA A 199 -2.89 8.35 15.71
N ARG A 200 -2.41 8.84 16.81
CA ARG A 200 -2.51 8.19 18.12
C ARG A 200 -3.77 8.69 18.78
N GLU A 201 -4.73 7.80 19.10
CA GLU A 201 -5.99 8.16 19.79
C GLU A 201 -6.75 9.35 19.16
N GLY A 202 -6.73 9.47 17.84
CA GLY A 202 -7.44 10.54 17.13
C GLY A 202 -6.73 11.91 17.16
N LYS A 203 -5.50 12.00 17.67
CA LYS A 203 -4.69 13.23 17.65
C LYS A 203 -3.37 12.99 16.91
N PRO A 204 -2.90 13.98 16.13
CA PRO A 204 -1.58 13.91 15.50
C PRO A 204 -0.50 13.81 16.58
N ASP A 205 0.46 12.89 16.40
CA ASP A 205 1.64 12.84 17.24
C ASP A 205 2.54 14.06 16.95
N GLN A 206 2.82 14.88 17.99
CA GLN A 206 3.52 16.15 17.82
C GLN A 206 4.96 15.97 17.36
N GLU A 207 5.65 14.91 17.81
CA GLU A 207 7.03 14.64 17.42
C GLU A 207 7.09 14.22 15.95
N LEU A 208 6.16 13.36 15.52
CA LEU A 208 6.02 12.99 14.11
C LEU A 208 5.69 14.21 13.24
N ILE A 209 4.78 15.09 13.69
CA ILE A 209 4.44 16.32 12.96
C ILE A 209 5.66 17.25 12.83
N GLN A 210 6.48 17.39 13.87
CA GLN A 210 7.71 18.16 13.78
C GLN A 210 8.71 17.54 12.80
N HIS A 211 8.85 16.22 12.82
CA HIS A 211 9.71 15.48 11.90
C HIS A 211 9.30 15.66 10.43
N VAL A 212 8.01 15.45 10.13
CA VAL A 212 7.53 15.64 8.75
C VAL A 212 7.58 17.10 8.29
N ARG A 213 7.41 18.08 9.19
CA ARG A 213 7.64 19.50 8.89
C ARG A 213 9.09 19.76 8.48
N LYS A 214 10.04 19.17 9.20
CA LYS A 214 11.46 19.27 8.87
C LYS A 214 11.74 18.65 7.50
N LEU A 215 11.31 17.42 7.25
CA LEU A 215 11.51 16.75 5.96
C LEU A 215 10.88 17.53 4.79
N ALA A 216 9.70 18.12 4.99
CA ALA A 216 9.07 18.96 3.98
C ALA A 216 9.86 20.28 3.74
N GLY A 217 10.35 20.91 4.80
CA GLY A 217 11.19 22.10 4.72
C GLY A 217 12.53 21.85 4.01
N ASP A 218 13.08 20.65 4.19
CA ASP A 218 14.30 20.19 3.53
C ASP A 218 14.05 19.71 2.07
N GLY A 219 12.79 19.70 1.60
CA GLY A 219 12.42 19.25 0.26
C GLY A 219 12.49 17.73 0.05
N VAL A 220 12.54 16.95 1.12
CA VAL A 220 12.62 15.47 1.07
C VAL A 220 11.25 14.83 0.78
N ILE A 221 10.18 15.42 1.32
CA ILE A 221 8.80 14.96 1.15
C ILE A 221 7.91 16.12 0.69
N GLU A 222 6.75 15.79 0.11
CA GLU A 222 5.78 16.79 -0.33
C GLU A 222 4.57 16.82 0.60
N MET A 223 4.43 17.91 1.38
CA MET A 223 3.38 18.07 2.37
C MET A 223 3.01 19.53 2.57
N THR A 224 1.73 19.80 2.85
CA THR A 224 1.22 21.14 3.21
C THR A 224 0.63 21.14 4.61
N PHE A 225 0.80 22.27 5.32
CA PHE A 225 0.44 22.45 6.73
C PHE A 225 -0.51 23.64 6.92
N GLN A 226 -1.45 23.82 6.00
CA GLN A 226 -2.41 24.94 6.02
C GLN A 226 -3.60 24.70 6.96
N SER A 227 -3.78 23.46 7.43
CA SER A 227 -4.82 23.03 8.35
C SER A 227 -4.21 22.33 9.57
N GLU A 228 -5.01 22.04 10.60
CA GLU A 228 -4.57 21.24 11.75
C GLU A 228 -4.09 19.85 11.33
N ILE A 229 -4.69 19.30 10.27
CA ILE A 229 -4.28 18.01 9.68
C ILE A 229 -3.45 18.31 8.44
N PRO A 230 -2.18 17.87 8.41
CA PRO A 230 -1.34 18.03 7.22
C PRO A 230 -1.93 17.30 6.01
N LEU A 231 -1.77 17.92 4.82
CA LEU A 231 -2.17 17.32 3.56
C LEU A 231 -0.94 16.91 2.75
N SER A 232 -1.03 15.76 2.12
CA SER A 232 -0.01 15.30 1.18
C SER A 232 -0.69 14.67 -0.04
N TRP A 233 0.10 14.09 -0.91
CA TRP A 233 -0.38 13.45 -2.12
C TRP A 233 -0.10 11.94 -2.08
N VAL A 234 -0.90 11.19 -2.83
CA VAL A 234 -0.60 9.82 -3.21
C VAL A 234 -0.73 9.71 -4.72
N SER A 235 0.19 8.98 -5.33
CA SER A 235 0.18 8.72 -6.78
C SER A 235 0.07 7.23 -7.04
N VAL A 236 -0.67 6.85 -8.08
CA VAL A 236 -0.59 5.51 -8.67
C VAL A 236 0.44 5.55 -9.78
N VAL A 237 1.51 4.80 -9.60
CA VAL A 237 2.62 4.69 -10.55
C VAL A 237 2.60 3.31 -11.19
N GLU A 238 2.75 3.27 -12.51
CA GLU A 238 2.88 2.05 -13.30
C GLU A 238 4.27 1.95 -13.91
N GLY A 239 4.81 0.75 -13.96
CA GLY A 239 6.05 0.43 -14.67
C GLY A 239 6.06 -1.01 -15.16
N PHE A 240 6.68 -1.27 -16.29
CA PHE A 240 6.74 -2.57 -16.95
C PHE A 240 8.12 -3.19 -16.81
N VAL A 241 8.17 -4.49 -16.55
CA VAL A 241 9.43 -5.24 -16.55
C VAL A 241 9.79 -5.66 -17.99
N ARG A 242 11.04 -5.40 -18.36
CA ARG A 242 11.64 -5.95 -19.58
C ARG A 242 12.80 -6.86 -19.18
N LYS A 243 12.66 -8.13 -19.46
CA LYS A 243 13.68 -9.17 -19.26
C LYS A 243 14.33 -9.56 -20.57
#